data_0a9a25718253a1d88bf2aff062412a00
#
_entry.id   0a9a25718253a1d88bf2aff062412a00
#
_cell.length_a   1.000
_cell.length_b   1.000
_cell.length_c   1.000
_cell.angle_alpha   90.00
_cell.angle_beta   90.00
_cell.angle_gamma   90.00
#
_symmetry.space_group_name_H-M   'P 1'
#
loop_
_entity.id
_entity.type
_entity.pdbx_description
1 polymer ?
#
loop_
_entity_poly.entity_id
_entity_poly.type
_entity_poly.pdbx_seq_one_letter_code
_entity_poly.pdbx_strand_id
1 'polypeptide(L)'
;MIPYLDNCDVVVGSRQAQVLTEKGNQNTLMHTWGNYIVAKLLQIKYLTIRHFGVILLTDIGCSYRCIRREGLEKIVGKITFPGTDKVIVSSESGLFTILFTILGIENDLKSVEVPVTFKKRMGSSKTRSGEKIQGFRYGLNFIWFILWR
;
A
#
# COMPACT_ATOMS: atom_id res chain seq x y z
N MET A 1 13.01 10.40 -1.91
CA MET A 1 11.82 10.38 -1.03
C MET A 1 12.05 11.16 0.26
N ILE A 2 13.24 11.12 0.86
CA ILE A 2 13.54 11.81 2.14
C ILE A 2 13.17 13.30 2.14
N PRO A 3 13.49 14.11 1.10
CA PRO A 3 13.14 15.54 1.11
C PRO A 3 11.63 15.84 1.22
N TYR A 4 10.78 14.90 0.82
CA TYR A 4 9.32 15.07 0.95
C TYR A 4 8.84 14.96 2.40
N LEU A 5 9.62 14.30 3.27
CA LEU A 5 9.28 14.18 4.69
C LEU A 5 9.32 15.52 5.45
N ASP A 6 9.86 16.57 4.86
CA ASP A 6 9.80 17.90 5.46
C ASP A 6 8.36 18.43 5.56
N ASN A 7 7.48 17.99 4.64
CA ASN A 7 6.09 18.47 4.54
C ASN A 7 5.03 17.39 4.79
N CYS A 8 5.43 16.11 4.95
CA CYS A 8 4.51 15.00 5.21
C CYS A 8 5.12 13.99 6.17
N ASP A 9 4.29 13.09 6.69
CA ASP A 9 4.71 12.06 7.65
C ASP A 9 5.09 10.75 6.94
N VAL A 10 4.46 10.45 5.81
CA VAL A 10 4.65 9.22 5.04
C VAL A 10 4.83 9.53 3.56
N VAL A 11 5.85 8.97 2.96
CA VAL A 11 6.08 9.01 1.50
C VAL A 11 5.97 7.59 0.96
N VAL A 12 5.07 7.38 0.00
CA VAL A 12 4.85 6.10 -0.66
C VAL A 12 5.35 6.18 -2.10
N GLY A 13 6.17 5.22 -2.53
CA GLY A 13 6.57 5.12 -3.93
C GLY A 13 5.44 4.55 -4.79
N SER A 14 5.10 5.21 -5.89
CA SER A 14 4.11 4.70 -6.84
C SER A 14 4.80 4.10 -8.07
N ARG A 15 4.40 2.87 -8.42
CA ARG A 15 4.82 2.14 -9.62
C ARG A 15 3.81 2.31 -10.76
N GLN A 16 2.80 3.13 -10.56
CA GLN A 16 1.70 3.33 -11.52
C GLN A 16 2.03 4.38 -12.59
N ALA A 17 3.12 5.13 -12.41
CA ALA A 17 3.57 6.09 -13.42
C ALA A 17 4.14 5.36 -14.64
N GLN A 18 3.34 5.26 -15.70
CA GLN A 18 3.65 4.50 -16.91
C GLN A 18 4.99 4.90 -17.55
N VAL A 19 5.34 6.18 -17.53
CA VAL A 19 6.57 6.74 -18.08
C VAL A 19 7.83 6.20 -17.38
N LEU A 20 7.72 5.86 -16.10
CA LEU A 20 8.83 5.40 -15.26
C LEU A 20 8.88 3.87 -15.13
N THR A 21 8.00 3.17 -15.84
CA THR A 21 7.87 1.72 -15.74
C THR A 21 8.51 1.04 -16.95
N GLU A 22 9.52 0.22 -16.72
CA GLU A 22 10.26 -0.50 -17.76
C GLU A 22 9.37 -1.58 -18.41
N LYS A 23 9.48 -1.73 -19.73
CA LYS A 23 8.75 -2.79 -20.47
C LYS A 23 9.18 -4.17 -19.99
N GLY A 24 8.21 -5.08 -19.79
CA GLY A 24 8.45 -6.44 -19.28
C GLY A 24 8.63 -6.52 -17.76
N ASN A 25 8.26 -5.47 -17.04
CA ASN A 25 8.15 -5.52 -15.57
C ASN A 25 7.00 -6.44 -15.11
N GLN A 26 6.88 -6.64 -13.80
CA GLN A 26 5.89 -7.54 -13.20
C GLN A 26 4.50 -6.91 -12.99
N ASN A 27 4.30 -5.64 -13.32
CA ASN A 27 2.99 -5.00 -13.27
C ASN A 27 2.14 -5.48 -14.44
N THR A 28 1.47 -6.59 -14.25
CA THR A 28 0.42 -7.02 -15.18
C THR A 28 -0.79 -6.10 -15.06
N LEU A 29 -1.61 -6.04 -16.11
CA LEU A 29 -2.90 -5.31 -16.07
C LEU A 29 -3.71 -5.66 -14.82
N MET A 30 -3.73 -6.93 -14.43
CA MET A 30 -4.44 -7.39 -13.24
C MET A 30 -3.88 -6.79 -11.94
N HIS A 31 -2.57 -6.68 -11.80
CA HIS A 31 -1.95 -6.04 -10.63
C HIS A 31 -2.23 -4.53 -10.59
N THR A 32 -2.14 -3.86 -11.74
CA THR A 32 -2.41 -2.43 -11.86
C THR A 32 -3.86 -2.12 -11.49
N TRP A 33 -4.81 -2.81 -12.11
CA TRP A 33 -6.23 -2.64 -11.82
C TRP A 33 -6.60 -3.08 -10.40
N GLY A 34 -6.03 -4.20 -9.93
CA GLY A 34 -6.24 -4.68 -8.57
C GLY A 34 -5.81 -3.63 -7.52
N ASN A 35 -4.60 -3.09 -7.64
CA ASN A 35 -4.12 -2.03 -6.76
C ASN A 35 -5.00 -0.79 -6.82
N TYR A 36 -5.44 -0.40 -8.02
CA TYR A 36 -6.31 0.76 -8.20
C TYR A 36 -7.68 0.56 -7.53
N ILE A 37 -8.32 -0.60 -7.72
CA ILE A 37 -9.62 -0.93 -7.09
C ILE A 37 -9.48 -0.92 -5.57
N VAL A 38 -8.45 -1.56 -5.02
CA VAL A 38 -8.21 -1.61 -3.58
C VAL A 38 -7.92 -0.22 -3.02
N ALA A 39 -7.18 0.63 -3.75
CA ALA A 39 -6.96 2.03 -3.37
C ALA A 39 -8.26 2.84 -3.35
N LYS A 40 -9.13 2.66 -4.36
CA LYS A 40 -10.45 3.32 -4.41
C LYS A 40 -11.37 2.87 -3.29
N LEU A 41 -11.38 1.58 -2.98
CA LEU A 41 -12.15 1.05 -1.85
C LEU A 41 -11.71 1.69 -0.52
N LEU A 42 -10.41 1.84 -0.32
CA LEU A 42 -9.84 2.51 0.85
C LEU A 42 -10.24 3.99 0.90
N GLN A 43 -10.19 4.68 -0.24
CA GLN A 43 -10.63 6.07 -0.35
C GLN A 43 -12.11 6.22 0.02
N ILE A 44 -12.98 5.32 -0.43
CA ILE A 44 -14.42 5.35 -0.12
C ILE A 44 -14.64 5.08 1.38
N LYS A 45 -13.99 4.05 1.93
CA LYS A 45 -14.14 3.69 3.35
C LYS A 45 -13.74 4.81 4.30
N TYR A 46 -12.64 5.50 3.98
CA TYR A 46 -12.09 6.58 4.81
C TYR A 46 -12.44 7.98 4.30
N LEU A 47 -13.44 8.08 3.42
CA LEU A 47 -13.99 9.35 2.97
C LEU A 47 -14.83 9.95 4.11
N THR A 48 -14.22 10.81 4.90
CA THR A 48 -14.87 11.51 6.01
C THR A 48 -14.70 13.02 5.84
N ILE A 49 -15.61 13.79 6.45
CA ILE A 49 -15.52 15.26 6.49
C ILE A 49 -14.23 15.72 7.20
N ARG A 50 -13.72 14.91 8.13
CA ARG A 50 -12.50 15.18 8.89
C ARG A 50 -11.25 15.18 7.99
N HIS A 51 -11.24 14.30 7.00
CA HIS A 51 -10.18 14.24 5.98
C HIS A 51 -10.66 14.95 4.71
N PHE A 52 -10.94 16.24 4.83
CA PHE A 52 -11.36 17.06 3.70
C PHE A 52 -10.21 17.19 2.71
N GLY A 53 -10.15 16.25 1.85
CA GLY A 53 -9.10 16.01 0.89
C GLY A 53 -9.04 14.52 0.60
N VAL A 54 -9.01 14.20 -0.66
CA VAL A 54 -8.96 12.81 -1.12
C VAL A 54 -7.59 12.25 -0.73
N ILE A 55 -7.58 11.10 -0.07
CA ILE A 55 -6.36 10.33 0.13
C ILE A 55 -5.91 9.86 -1.27
N LEU A 56 -5.02 10.63 -1.89
CA LEU A 56 -4.54 10.38 -3.25
C LEU A 56 -3.47 9.29 -3.23
N LEU A 57 -3.89 8.04 -3.01
CA LEU A 57 -3.05 6.88 -3.15
C LEU A 57 -3.55 6.01 -4.29
N THR A 58 -2.66 5.63 -5.19
CA THR A 58 -2.94 4.75 -6.33
C THR A 58 -2.22 3.40 -6.21
N ASP A 59 -1.10 3.32 -5.49
CA ASP A 59 -0.31 2.11 -5.31
C ASP A 59 -0.12 1.75 -3.83
N ILE A 60 -1.17 1.27 -3.20
CA ILE A 60 -1.14 0.84 -1.80
C ILE A 60 -0.32 -0.43 -1.56
N GLY A 61 -0.08 -1.22 -2.60
CA GLY A 61 0.74 -2.43 -2.55
C GLY A 61 2.25 -2.18 -2.59
N CYS A 62 2.69 -0.94 -2.78
CA CYS A 62 4.11 -0.63 -2.83
C CYS A 62 4.74 -0.68 -1.43
N SER A 63 5.79 -1.49 -1.30
CA SER A 63 6.57 -1.60 -0.05
C SER A 63 7.65 -0.53 0.08
N TYR A 64 7.93 0.22 -1.00
CA TYR A 64 8.93 1.28 -0.98
C TYR A 64 8.34 2.53 -0.35
N ARG A 65 8.63 2.72 0.94
CA ARG A 65 8.05 3.78 1.77
C ARG A 65 9.10 4.42 2.66
N CYS A 66 8.88 5.70 2.97
CA CYS A 66 9.58 6.40 4.02
C CYS A 66 8.55 6.94 5.01
N ILE A 67 8.86 6.88 6.30
CA ILE A 67 8.01 7.43 7.36
C ILE A 67 8.88 8.21 8.33
N ARG A 68 8.35 9.29 8.88
CA ARG A 68 8.95 9.99 10.01
C ARG A 68 8.92 9.10 11.24
N ARG A 69 9.93 9.25 12.10
CA ARG A 69 10.04 8.48 13.35
C ARG A 69 8.80 8.66 14.23
N GLU A 70 8.35 9.87 14.41
CA GLU A 70 7.18 10.23 15.23
C GLU A 70 5.89 9.58 14.67
N GLY A 71 5.76 9.50 13.35
CA GLY A 71 4.65 8.81 12.69
C GLY A 71 4.72 7.29 12.87
N LEU A 72 5.92 6.71 12.81
CA LEU A 72 6.11 5.28 13.04
C LEU A 72 5.76 4.88 14.48
N GLU A 73 6.18 5.66 15.47
CA GLU A 73 5.91 5.42 16.88
C GLU A 73 4.40 5.36 17.19
N LYS A 74 3.58 6.16 16.47
CA LYS A 74 2.12 6.14 16.60
C LYS A 74 1.46 4.84 16.13
N ILE A 75 2.07 4.14 15.17
CA ILE A 75 1.45 3.01 14.49
C ILE A 75 2.11 1.66 14.76
N VAL A 76 3.37 1.64 15.20
CA VAL A 76 4.16 0.40 15.31
C VAL A 76 3.52 -0.63 16.25
N GLY A 77 2.96 -0.20 17.38
CA GLY A 77 2.28 -1.08 18.33
C GLY A 77 0.91 -1.61 17.87
N LYS A 78 0.39 -1.12 16.75
CA LYS A 78 -0.92 -1.46 16.21
C LYS A 78 -0.85 -2.38 14.98
N ILE A 79 0.34 -2.81 14.59
CA ILE A 79 0.56 -3.68 13.43
C ILE A 79 0.22 -5.13 13.78
N THR A 80 -1.06 -5.40 13.95
CA THR A 80 -1.58 -6.73 14.31
C THR A 80 -2.73 -7.14 13.40
N PHE A 81 -3.00 -8.44 13.31
CA PHE A 81 -4.19 -8.94 12.62
C PHE A 81 -5.46 -8.53 13.37
N PRO A 82 -6.55 -8.18 12.65
CA PRO A 82 -7.83 -7.89 13.29
C PRO A 82 -8.28 -9.02 14.21
N GLY A 83 -8.65 -8.66 15.45
CA GLY A 83 -9.16 -9.62 16.45
C GLY A 83 -8.10 -10.55 17.06
N THR A 84 -6.81 -10.32 16.81
CA THR A 84 -5.72 -11.10 17.40
C THR A 84 -4.54 -10.20 17.76
N ASP A 85 -3.72 -10.66 18.72
CA ASP A 85 -2.45 -9.97 19.05
C ASP A 85 -1.29 -10.40 18.15
N LYS A 86 -1.57 -11.17 17.09
CA LYS A 86 -0.56 -11.59 16.13
C LYS A 86 -0.05 -10.41 15.31
N VAL A 87 1.23 -10.14 15.40
CA VAL A 87 1.88 -9.14 14.56
C VAL A 87 1.89 -9.59 13.10
N ILE A 88 1.47 -8.71 12.19
CA ILE A 88 1.56 -8.96 10.75
C ILE A 88 3.02 -8.85 10.33
N VAL A 89 3.61 -9.97 9.94
CA VAL A 89 4.97 -10.01 9.42
C VAL A 89 4.98 -9.66 7.94
N SER A 90 5.99 -8.93 7.49
CA SER A 90 6.13 -8.49 6.10
C SER A 90 6.14 -9.62 5.06
N SER A 91 6.43 -10.87 5.48
CA SER A 91 6.38 -12.06 4.63
C SER A 91 4.96 -12.50 4.26
N GLU A 92 3.95 -12.03 4.98
CA GLU A 92 2.55 -12.38 4.74
C GLU A 92 1.90 -11.38 3.77
N SER A 93 2.37 -11.44 2.52
CA SER A 93 1.61 -11.11 1.31
C SER A 93 0.97 -9.72 1.21
N GLY A 94 1.71 -8.65 1.34
CA GLY A 94 1.20 -7.30 1.02
C GLY A 94 0.13 -6.76 1.99
N LEU A 95 -0.41 -7.58 2.89
CA LEU A 95 -1.32 -7.13 3.96
C LEU A 95 -0.66 -6.08 4.86
N PHE A 96 0.66 -6.23 5.10
CA PHE A 96 1.43 -5.24 5.83
C PHE A 96 1.33 -3.84 5.21
N THR A 97 1.46 -3.74 3.88
CA THR A 97 1.43 -2.44 3.19
C THR A 97 0.06 -1.77 3.28
N ILE A 98 -1.00 -2.57 3.21
CA ILE A 98 -2.38 -2.10 3.36
C ILE A 98 -2.65 -1.67 4.80
N LEU A 99 -2.31 -2.51 5.78
CA LEU A 99 -2.46 -2.19 7.19
C LEU A 99 -1.69 -0.92 7.57
N PHE A 100 -0.45 -0.81 7.10
CA PHE A 100 0.37 0.38 7.32
C PHE A 100 -0.30 1.64 6.77
N THR A 101 -0.91 1.55 5.59
CA THR A 101 -1.68 2.67 4.99
C THR A 101 -2.91 3.00 5.83
N ILE A 102 -3.68 1.98 6.24
CA ILE A 102 -4.85 2.15 7.10
C ILE A 102 -4.48 2.83 8.41
N LEU A 103 -3.46 2.31 9.09
CA LEU A 103 -2.99 2.89 10.35
C LEU A 103 -2.49 4.33 10.18
N GLY A 104 -1.84 4.63 9.07
CA GLY A 104 -1.44 5.99 8.72
C GLY A 104 -2.66 6.92 8.64
N ILE A 105 -3.72 6.49 7.96
CA ILE A 105 -4.97 7.25 7.84
C ILE A 105 -5.66 7.40 9.19
N GLU A 106 -5.82 6.33 9.94
CA GLU A 106 -6.48 6.31 11.25
C GLU A 106 -5.77 7.17 12.32
N ASN A 107 -4.46 7.42 12.12
CA ASN A 107 -3.67 8.27 13.02
C ASN A 107 -3.34 9.65 12.41
N ASP A 108 -4.10 10.07 11.40
CA ASP A 108 -4.00 11.39 10.76
C ASP A 108 -2.60 11.71 10.19
N LEU A 109 -1.85 10.67 9.76
CA LEU A 109 -0.55 10.87 9.13
C LEU A 109 -0.71 11.42 7.71
N LYS A 110 -0.04 12.51 7.43
CA LYS A 110 0.00 13.12 6.09
C LYS A 110 0.81 12.26 5.15
N SER A 111 0.16 11.68 4.15
CA SER A 111 0.80 10.80 3.17
C SER A 111 0.87 11.45 1.80
N VAL A 112 1.99 11.28 1.12
CA VAL A 112 2.19 11.68 -0.28
C VAL A 112 2.68 10.51 -1.10
N GLU A 113 2.19 10.40 -2.34
CA GLU A 113 2.64 9.41 -3.30
C GLU A 113 3.61 10.06 -4.29
N VAL A 114 4.77 9.41 -4.46
CA VAL A 114 5.83 9.90 -5.34
C VAL A 114 6.13 8.84 -6.40
N PRO A 115 6.08 9.17 -7.69
CA PRO A 115 6.39 8.22 -8.74
C PRO A 115 7.84 7.75 -8.64
N VAL A 116 8.05 6.44 -8.77
CA VAL A 116 9.38 5.81 -8.72
C VAL A 116 9.65 5.03 -10.00
N THR A 117 10.91 4.99 -10.44
CA THR A 117 11.32 4.15 -11.54
C THR A 117 11.20 2.68 -11.18
N PHE A 118 10.36 1.96 -11.90
CA PHE A 118 10.12 0.53 -11.67
C PHE A 118 10.77 -0.31 -12.77
N LYS A 119 11.87 -0.94 -12.42
CA LYS A 119 12.65 -1.78 -13.32
C LYS A 119 12.15 -3.21 -13.37
N LYS A 120 12.51 -3.92 -14.43
CA LYS A 120 12.29 -5.37 -14.53
C LYS A 120 13.01 -6.07 -13.37
N ARG A 121 12.31 -6.98 -12.72
CA ARG A 121 12.85 -7.75 -11.59
C ARG A 121 13.87 -8.77 -12.09
N MET A 122 14.99 -8.86 -11.38
CA MET A 122 15.95 -9.94 -11.54
C MET A 122 15.60 -11.04 -10.54
N GLY A 123 15.18 -12.21 -11.03
CA GLY A 123 14.81 -13.37 -10.22
C GLY A 123 13.30 -13.65 -10.07
N SER A 124 12.97 -14.75 -9.38
CA SER A 124 11.58 -15.23 -9.18
C SER A 124 10.87 -14.53 -8.03
N SER A 125 9.54 -14.44 -8.11
CA SER A 125 8.70 -13.90 -7.03
C SER A 125 8.41 -14.98 -5.98
N LYS A 126 8.68 -14.68 -4.72
CA LYS A 126 8.32 -15.57 -3.60
C LYS A 126 6.80 -15.77 -3.47
N THR A 127 6.02 -14.78 -3.85
CA THR A 127 4.54 -14.77 -3.68
C THR A 127 3.79 -15.38 -4.84
N ARG A 128 4.47 -15.79 -5.94
CA ARG A 128 3.83 -16.31 -7.17
C ARG A 128 2.58 -15.54 -7.62
N SER A 129 2.48 -14.27 -7.26
CA SER A 129 1.33 -13.41 -7.58
C SER A 129 1.11 -13.21 -9.09
N GLY A 130 2.06 -13.64 -9.91
CA GLY A 130 1.94 -13.68 -11.37
C GLY A 130 0.97 -14.77 -11.88
N GLU A 131 0.62 -15.76 -11.05
CA GLU A 131 -0.40 -16.74 -11.38
C GLU A 131 -1.78 -16.12 -11.19
N LYS A 132 -2.59 -16.09 -12.25
CA LYS A 132 -3.89 -15.38 -12.27
C LYS A 132 -4.81 -15.73 -11.09
N ILE A 133 -4.89 -17.01 -10.74
CA ILE A 133 -5.75 -17.50 -9.66
C ILE A 133 -5.26 -17.02 -8.29
N GLN A 134 -3.96 -17.07 -8.04
CA GLN A 134 -3.39 -16.61 -6.78
C GLN A 134 -3.48 -15.08 -6.64
N GLY A 135 -3.23 -14.34 -7.72
CA GLY A 135 -3.38 -12.89 -7.73
C GLY A 135 -4.80 -12.45 -7.41
N PHE A 136 -5.81 -13.14 -7.97
CA PHE A 136 -7.22 -12.87 -7.66
C PHE A 136 -7.56 -13.18 -6.20
N ARG A 137 -7.09 -14.31 -5.66
CA ARG A 137 -7.28 -14.67 -4.25
C ARG A 137 -6.65 -13.65 -3.30
N TYR A 138 -5.46 -13.15 -3.61
CA TYR A 138 -4.84 -12.06 -2.84
C TYR A 138 -5.67 -10.78 -2.91
N GLY A 139 -6.19 -10.42 -4.07
CA GLY A 139 -7.08 -9.26 -4.21
C GLY A 139 -8.33 -9.36 -3.34
N LEU A 140 -8.99 -10.53 -3.32
CA LEU A 140 -10.15 -10.77 -2.44
C LEU A 140 -9.78 -10.68 -0.96
N ASN A 141 -8.64 -11.22 -0.55
CA ASN A 141 -8.16 -11.11 0.83
C ASN A 141 -7.92 -9.65 1.23
N PHE A 142 -7.42 -8.82 0.32
CA PHE A 142 -7.21 -7.39 0.57
C PHE A 142 -8.53 -6.66 0.73
N ILE A 143 -9.52 -6.93 -0.14
CA ILE A 143 -10.86 -6.35 -0.04
C ILE A 143 -11.49 -6.75 1.29
N TRP A 144 -11.48 -8.04 1.61
CA TRP A 144 -12.00 -8.53 2.87
C TRP A 144 -11.33 -7.87 4.09
N PHE A 145 -10.00 -7.78 4.08
CA PHE A 145 -9.23 -7.15 5.15
C PHE A 145 -9.60 -5.69 5.36
N ILE A 146 -9.80 -4.94 4.25
CA ILE A 146 -10.21 -3.53 4.31
C ILE A 146 -11.62 -3.40 4.87
N LEU A 147 -12.55 -4.25 4.45
CA LEU A 147 -13.96 -4.16 4.87
C LEU A 147 -14.14 -4.55 6.34
N TRP A 148 -13.41 -5.59 6.78
CA TRP A 148 -13.53 -6.11 8.15
C TRP A 148 -12.89 -5.22 9.21
N ARG A 149 -11.76 -4.58 8.88
CA ARG A 149 -11.10 -3.66 9.80
C ARG A 149 -11.87 -2.35 9.92
#